data_3f2f02f559887af3cc5fbb125029f38a
#
_entry.id   3f2f02f559887af3cc5fbb125029f38a
#
_cell.length_a   1.000
_cell.length_b   1.000
_cell.length_c   1.000
_cell.angle_alpha   90.00
_cell.angle_beta   90.00
_cell.angle_gamma   90.00
#
_symmetry.space_group_name_H-M   'P 1'
#
loop_
_entity.id
_entity.type
_entity.pdbx_description
1 polymer ?
#
loop_
_entity_poly.entity_id
_entity_poly.type
_entity_poly.pdbx_seq_one_letter_code
_entity_poly.pdbx_strand_id
1 'polypeptide(L)'
;MIPDNQDKALHSWQTSARHWDKYRALITEMFAPLTSSLVKEAQIRIGQKVLDIGGGSGEPSLTISRIVGPSGSVMYTDPVAGMLESAEAEAGRRGLMNIHFKQCSADDLPFADCTFDVVVARLSAMFFVNPAAAVREVLRVILKDGCVAFAVWGPKETNPFFSSITDVIDQFLEVPVQDSDAPDAFRFAVPGQLAGILQEAGAKNVIESQLNFQIEAAISFEQFWQVRTEMSGILREKMARLAPARLPTVKKAVANAARRYFASGTMSFPAEALIVSGRKPAK
;
A
#
# COMPACT_ATOMS: atom_id res chain seq x y z
N MET A 1 29.04 -8.83 -5.12
CA MET A 1 28.18 -7.65 -5.21
C MET A 1 27.16 -7.74 -4.08
N ILE A 2 27.12 -6.77 -3.16
CA ILE A 2 26.05 -6.67 -2.15
C ILE A 2 24.83 -6.19 -2.93
N PRO A 3 23.69 -6.91 -2.90
CA PRO A 3 22.48 -6.44 -3.59
C PRO A 3 22.12 -5.04 -3.10
N ASP A 4 21.77 -4.15 -4.03
CA ASP A 4 21.29 -2.81 -3.72
C ASP A 4 20.02 -2.92 -2.85
N ASN A 5 19.74 -1.94 -2.01
CA ASN A 5 18.56 -1.90 -1.15
C ASN A 5 17.26 -2.06 -1.96
N GLN A 6 17.27 -1.67 -3.23
CA GLN A 6 16.18 -1.85 -4.18
C GLN A 6 15.94 -3.33 -4.49
N ASP A 7 16.99 -4.08 -4.81
CA ASP A 7 16.89 -5.51 -5.14
C ASP A 7 16.38 -6.31 -3.95
N LYS A 8 16.78 -5.95 -2.72
CA LYS A 8 16.30 -6.59 -1.49
C LYS A 8 14.82 -6.32 -1.25
N ALA A 9 14.38 -5.08 -1.42
CA ALA A 9 12.97 -4.72 -1.26
C ALA A 9 12.10 -5.46 -2.29
N LEU A 10 12.50 -5.47 -3.56
CA LEU A 10 11.79 -6.18 -4.63
C LEU A 10 11.73 -7.69 -4.35
N HIS A 11 12.84 -8.30 -3.92
CA HIS A 11 12.88 -9.72 -3.55
C HIS A 11 11.95 -10.04 -2.36
N SER A 12 11.91 -9.17 -1.34
CA SER A 12 11.00 -9.32 -0.19
C SER A 12 9.53 -9.28 -0.62
N TRP A 13 9.17 -8.38 -1.54
CA TRP A 13 7.83 -8.31 -2.10
C TRP A 13 7.51 -9.52 -2.98
N GLN A 14 8.44 -9.97 -3.82
CA GLN A 14 8.27 -11.17 -4.65
C GLN A 14 7.99 -12.41 -3.79
N THR A 15 8.72 -12.59 -2.70
CA THR A 15 8.49 -13.71 -1.76
C THR A 15 7.18 -13.59 -0.98
N SER A 16 6.66 -12.37 -0.83
CA SER A 16 5.40 -12.09 -0.14
C SER A 16 4.16 -12.23 -1.02
N ALA A 17 4.29 -12.15 -2.35
CA ALA A 17 3.17 -12.09 -3.30
C ALA A 17 2.13 -13.21 -3.09
N ARG A 18 2.59 -14.46 -2.92
CA ARG A 18 1.72 -15.62 -2.64
C ARG A 18 0.86 -15.46 -1.38
N HIS A 19 1.38 -14.76 -0.37
CA HIS A 19 0.67 -14.55 0.89
C HIS A 19 -0.36 -13.43 0.75
N TRP A 20 -0.04 -12.40 -0.03
CA TRP A 20 -1.00 -11.35 -0.39
C TRP A 20 -2.16 -11.90 -1.21
N ASP A 21 -1.89 -12.85 -2.14
CA ASP A 21 -2.94 -13.58 -2.86
C ASP A 21 -3.82 -14.41 -1.92
N LYS A 22 -3.20 -15.21 -1.04
CA LYS A 22 -3.88 -16.05 -0.04
C LYS A 22 -4.86 -15.25 0.83
N TYR A 23 -4.47 -14.05 1.24
CA TYR A 23 -5.26 -13.21 2.16
C TYR A 23 -5.99 -12.06 1.47
N ARG A 24 -6.08 -12.06 0.12
CA ARG A 24 -6.68 -10.98 -0.67
C ARG A 24 -8.07 -10.56 -0.16
N ALA A 25 -8.98 -11.50 0.02
CA ALA A 25 -10.35 -11.20 0.46
C ALA A 25 -10.35 -10.47 1.81
N LEU A 26 -9.58 -10.97 2.76
CA LEU A 26 -9.43 -10.38 4.09
C LEU A 26 -8.84 -8.97 4.02
N ILE A 27 -7.79 -8.77 3.21
CA ILE A 27 -7.13 -7.46 3.04
C ILE A 27 -8.08 -6.46 2.38
N THR A 28 -8.84 -6.91 1.37
CA THR A 28 -9.83 -6.08 0.68
C THR A 28 -10.87 -5.58 1.67
N GLU A 29 -11.38 -6.44 2.54
CA GLU A 29 -12.36 -6.09 3.58
C GLU A 29 -11.76 -5.12 4.61
N MET A 30 -10.62 -5.46 5.20
CA MET A 30 -9.94 -4.64 6.22
C MET A 30 -9.61 -3.23 5.74
N PHE A 31 -9.26 -3.06 4.46
CA PHE A 31 -8.85 -1.77 3.90
C PHE A 31 -9.90 -1.14 2.97
N ALA A 32 -11.13 -1.63 2.99
CA ALA A 32 -12.23 -1.05 2.21
C ALA A 32 -12.50 0.43 2.53
N PRO A 33 -12.45 0.90 3.80
CA PRO A 33 -12.61 2.32 4.10
C PRO A 33 -11.53 3.19 3.44
N LEU A 34 -10.27 2.72 3.42
CA LEU A 34 -9.16 3.42 2.77
C LEU A 34 -9.34 3.48 1.26
N THR A 35 -9.73 2.36 0.63
CA THR A 35 -10.03 2.32 -0.81
C THR A 35 -11.14 3.30 -1.18
N SER A 36 -12.24 3.30 -0.41
CA SER A 36 -13.37 4.19 -0.64
C SER A 36 -12.99 5.66 -0.52
N SER A 37 -12.17 6.01 0.48
CA SER A 37 -11.69 7.37 0.68
C SER A 37 -10.74 7.81 -0.43
N LEU A 38 -9.79 6.95 -0.85
CA LEU A 38 -8.89 7.22 -1.97
C LEU A 38 -9.66 7.48 -3.26
N VAL A 39 -10.64 6.64 -3.59
CA VAL A 39 -11.51 6.77 -4.78
C VAL A 39 -12.25 8.11 -4.77
N LYS A 40 -12.78 8.51 -3.61
CA LYS A 40 -13.47 9.79 -3.42
C LYS A 40 -12.53 10.97 -3.62
N GLU A 41 -11.36 10.99 -2.98
CA GLU A 41 -10.39 12.08 -3.08
C GLU A 41 -9.79 12.17 -4.50
N ALA A 42 -9.59 11.04 -5.17
CA ALA A 42 -9.18 10.97 -6.57
C ALA A 42 -10.29 11.40 -7.55
N GLN A 43 -11.53 11.59 -7.07
CA GLN A 43 -12.70 11.96 -7.88
C GLN A 43 -12.93 11.02 -9.07
N ILE A 44 -12.77 9.71 -8.86
CA ILE A 44 -12.91 8.71 -9.91
C ILE A 44 -14.37 8.61 -10.38
N ARG A 45 -14.58 8.61 -11.70
CA ARG A 45 -15.89 8.64 -12.36
C ARG A 45 -15.97 7.66 -13.53
N ILE A 46 -17.18 7.37 -13.96
CA ILE A 46 -17.46 6.57 -15.15
C ILE A 46 -16.73 7.15 -16.37
N GLY A 47 -16.15 6.28 -17.18
CA GLY A 47 -15.51 6.60 -18.45
C GLY A 47 -14.03 7.04 -18.34
N GLN A 48 -13.49 7.23 -17.15
CA GLN A 48 -12.11 7.66 -16.96
C GLN A 48 -11.10 6.56 -17.24
N LYS A 49 -9.91 6.96 -17.68
CA LYS A 49 -8.69 6.14 -17.76
C LYS A 49 -7.87 6.37 -16.50
N VAL A 50 -7.77 5.36 -15.66
CA VAL A 50 -7.08 5.42 -14.38
C VAL A 50 -5.80 4.60 -14.42
N LEU A 51 -4.69 5.16 -13.92
CA LEU A 51 -3.45 4.44 -13.64
C LEU A 51 -3.38 4.14 -12.14
N ASP A 52 -3.17 2.88 -11.79
CA ASP A 52 -2.91 2.41 -10.42
C ASP A 52 -1.45 1.97 -10.31
N ILE A 53 -0.68 2.61 -9.43
CA ILE A 53 0.75 2.35 -9.26
C ILE A 53 1.00 1.53 -8.00
N GLY A 54 1.61 0.35 -8.17
CA GLY A 54 1.87 -0.59 -7.10
C GLY A 54 0.57 -1.21 -6.58
N GLY A 55 -0.26 -1.72 -7.49
CA GLY A 55 -1.60 -2.24 -7.20
C GLY A 55 -1.63 -3.54 -6.38
N GLY A 56 -0.47 -4.17 -6.13
CA GLY A 56 -0.34 -5.34 -5.27
C GLY A 56 -1.23 -6.50 -5.72
N SER A 57 -1.97 -7.11 -4.80
CA SER A 57 -2.90 -8.21 -5.12
C SER A 57 -4.20 -7.78 -5.83
N GLY A 58 -4.29 -6.53 -6.33
CA GLY A 58 -5.34 -6.07 -7.23
C GLY A 58 -6.19 -4.89 -6.74
N GLU A 59 -6.19 -4.54 -5.45
CA GLU A 59 -6.89 -3.35 -4.98
C GLU A 59 -5.95 -2.13 -4.92
N PRO A 60 -6.36 -0.95 -5.40
CA PRO A 60 -7.74 -0.53 -5.71
C PRO A 60 -8.21 -0.80 -7.15
N SER A 61 -7.38 -1.30 -8.05
CA SER A 61 -7.72 -1.50 -9.49
C SER A 61 -9.02 -2.27 -9.71
N LEU A 62 -9.24 -3.38 -8.96
CA LEU A 62 -10.45 -4.20 -9.08
C LEU A 62 -11.72 -3.44 -8.72
N THR A 63 -11.64 -2.59 -7.70
CA THR A 63 -12.75 -1.70 -7.30
C THR A 63 -12.94 -0.58 -8.32
N ILE A 64 -11.86 0.08 -8.75
CA ILE A 64 -11.91 1.20 -9.71
C ILE A 64 -12.47 0.76 -11.06
N SER A 65 -12.09 -0.43 -11.55
CA SER A 65 -12.59 -0.99 -12.80
C SER A 65 -14.13 -1.01 -12.87
N ARG A 66 -14.80 -1.39 -11.79
CA ARG A 66 -16.26 -1.37 -11.69
C ARG A 66 -16.84 0.04 -11.69
N ILE A 67 -16.13 1.00 -11.08
CA ILE A 67 -16.57 2.39 -10.99
C ILE A 67 -16.46 3.09 -12.33
N VAL A 68 -15.35 2.92 -13.04
CA VAL A 68 -15.16 3.54 -14.36
C VAL A 68 -16.02 2.90 -15.44
N GLY A 69 -16.46 1.66 -15.22
CA GLY A 69 -17.36 0.93 -16.09
C GLY A 69 -16.75 0.59 -17.47
N PRO A 70 -17.55 0.07 -18.40
CA PRO A 70 -17.08 -0.44 -19.70
C PRO A 70 -16.56 0.65 -20.65
N SER A 71 -16.92 1.91 -20.42
CA SER A 71 -16.41 3.06 -21.19
C SER A 71 -15.09 3.64 -20.64
N GLY A 72 -14.69 3.25 -19.43
CA GLY A 72 -13.41 3.60 -18.82
C GLY A 72 -12.45 2.42 -18.80
N SER A 73 -11.24 2.64 -18.34
CA SER A 73 -10.23 1.60 -18.19
C SER A 73 -9.32 1.84 -16.98
N VAL A 74 -8.74 0.77 -16.48
CA VAL A 74 -7.69 0.81 -15.46
C VAL A 74 -6.42 0.22 -16.05
N MET A 75 -5.31 0.95 -15.93
CA MET A 75 -3.98 0.43 -16.13
C MET A 75 -3.40 0.11 -14.74
N TYR A 76 -3.33 -1.16 -14.43
CA TYR A 76 -2.65 -1.66 -13.24
C TYR A 76 -1.14 -1.74 -13.49
N THR A 77 -0.34 -1.26 -12.56
CA THR A 77 1.12 -1.45 -12.59
C THR A 77 1.66 -1.93 -11.25
N ASP A 78 2.67 -2.79 -11.31
CA ASP A 78 3.45 -3.24 -10.16
C ASP A 78 4.83 -3.70 -10.64
N PRO A 79 5.94 -3.42 -9.92
CA PRO A 79 7.26 -3.93 -10.31
C PRO A 79 7.42 -5.43 -10.03
N VAL A 80 6.54 -6.03 -9.19
CA VAL A 80 6.61 -7.42 -8.73
C VAL A 80 5.75 -8.32 -9.63
N ALA A 81 6.38 -9.18 -10.43
CA ALA A 81 5.68 -10.08 -11.36
C ALA A 81 4.59 -10.93 -10.66
N GLY A 82 4.88 -11.51 -9.49
CA GLY A 82 3.91 -12.33 -8.76
C GLY A 82 2.68 -11.55 -8.25
N MET A 83 2.80 -10.23 -8.00
CA MET A 83 1.65 -9.37 -7.69
C MET A 83 0.78 -9.16 -8.93
N LEU A 84 1.41 -8.88 -10.06
CA LEU A 84 0.74 -8.69 -11.33
C LEU A 84 -0.03 -9.96 -11.74
N GLU A 85 0.61 -11.12 -11.73
CA GLU A 85 0.00 -12.42 -12.05
C GLU A 85 -1.22 -12.70 -11.15
N SER A 86 -1.10 -12.41 -9.86
CA SER A 86 -2.15 -12.57 -8.86
C SER A 86 -3.35 -11.64 -9.15
N ALA A 87 -3.09 -10.37 -9.46
CA ALA A 87 -4.12 -9.38 -9.77
C ALA A 87 -4.84 -9.69 -11.10
N GLU A 88 -4.09 -10.09 -12.13
CA GLU A 88 -4.63 -10.47 -13.45
C GLU A 88 -5.54 -11.70 -13.34
N ALA A 89 -5.11 -12.74 -12.63
CA ALA A 89 -5.92 -13.93 -12.37
C ALA A 89 -7.23 -13.58 -11.64
N GLU A 90 -7.18 -12.66 -10.67
CA GLU A 90 -8.38 -12.23 -9.96
C GLU A 90 -9.32 -11.39 -10.83
N ALA A 91 -8.80 -10.48 -11.65
CA ALA A 91 -9.59 -9.73 -12.62
C ALA A 91 -10.33 -10.67 -13.59
N GLY A 92 -9.61 -11.69 -14.10
CA GLY A 92 -10.20 -12.73 -14.95
C GLY A 92 -11.33 -13.51 -14.25
N ARG A 93 -11.12 -13.92 -12.98
CA ARG A 93 -12.16 -14.61 -12.19
C ARG A 93 -13.41 -13.75 -11.95
N ARG A 94 -13.24 -12.42 -11.85
CA ARG A 94 -14.34 -11.46 -11.68
C ARG A 94 -14.95 -10.99 -13.02
N GLY A 95 -14.42 -11.43 -14.16
CA GLY A 95 -14.88 -11.02 -15.50
C GLY A 95 -14.64 -9.52 -15.79
N LEU A 96 -13.61 -8.92 -15.22
CA LEU A 96 -13.27 -7.52 -15.43
C LEU A 96 -12.42 -7.38 -16.69
N MET A 97 -13.02 -6.88 -17.78
CA MET A 97 -12.39 -6.79 -19.10
C MET A 97 -11.70 -5.44 -19.36
N ASN A 98 -11.88 -4.46 -18.50
CA ASN A 98 -11.38 -3.09 -18.64
C ASN A 98 -10.18 -2.78 -17.73
N ILE A 99 -9.50 -3.82 -17.23
CA ILE A 99 -8.20 -3.71 -16.55
C ILE A 99 -7.11 -4.21 -17.48
N HIS A 100 -6.05 -3.45 -17.61
CA HIS A 100 -4.83 -3.81 -18.33
C HIS A 100 -3.67 -3.86 -17.35
N PHE A 101 -2.70 -4.74 -17.60
CA PHE A 101 -1.62 -5.01 -16.65
C PHE A 101 -0.27 -4.70 -17.31
N LYS A 102 0.60 -3.99 -16.57
CA LYS A 102 1.96 -3.67 -17.02
C LYS A 102 2.93 -3.77 -15.86
N GLN A 103 3.95 -4.60 -16.00
CA GLN A 103 5.06 -4.63 -15.04
C GLN A 103 5.98 -3.44 -15.31
N CYS A 104 6.09 -2.52 -14.36
CA CYS A 104 7.01 -1.39 -14.41
C CYS A 104 7.21 -0.76 -13.02
N SER A 105 8.26 0.04 -12.88
CA SER A 105 8.52 0.88 -11.70
C SER A 105 7.79 2.21 -11.82
N ALA A 106 7.53 2.86 -10.68
CA ALA A 106 6.85 4.15 -10.61
C ALA A 106 7.68 5.31 -11.17
N ASP A 107 9.00 5.19 -11.16
CA ASP A 107 9.97 6.18 -11.64
C ASP A 107 10.39 6.01 -13.11
N ASP A 108 9.81 4.98 -13.78
CA ASP A 108 10.00 4.73 -15.23
C ASP A 108 8.69 4.17 -15.81
N LEU A 109 7.72 5.05 -16.05
CA LEU A 109 6.39 4.69 -16.55
C LEU A 109 6.39 4.61 -18.08
N PRO A 110 6.22 3.43 -18.70
CA PRO A 110 6.30 3.24 -20.14
C PRO A 110 5.04 3.68 -20.88
N PHE A 111 4.52 4.87 -20.52
CA PHE A 111 3.33 5.45 -21.10
C PHE A 111 3.64 6.83 -21.70
N ALA A 112 2.89 7.21 -22.73
CA ALA A 112 3.00 8.54 -23.33
C ALA A 112 2.53 9.64 -22.35
N ASP A 113 3.00 10.84 -22.59
CA ASP A 113 2.54 12.04 -21.87
C ASP A 113 1.03 12.20 -21.99
N CYS A 114 0.40 12.70 -20.94
CA CYS A 114 -1.03 13.04 -20.96
C CYS A 114 -1.92 11.87 -21.42
N THR A 115 -1.78 10.70 -20.79
CA THR A 115 -2.51 9.48 -21.14
C THR A 115 -3.70 9.19 -20.22
N PHE A 116 -3.58 9.51 -18.92
CA PHE A 116 -4.55 9.12 -17.89
C PHE A 116 -5.28 10.33 -17.30
N ASP A 117 -6.57 10.16 -16.99
CA ASP A 117 -7.37 11.16 -16.29
C ASP A 117 -6.99 11.25 -14.81
N VAL A 118 -6.70 10.08 -14.21
CA VAL A 118 -6.42 9.95 -12.78
C VAL A 118 -5.26 8.98 -12.58
N VAL A 119 -4.37 9.30 -11.63
CA VAL A 119 -3.35 8.37 -11.12
C VAL A 119 -3.57 8.16 -9.63
N VAL A 120 -3.56 6.89 -9.19
CA VAL A 120 -3.67 6.52 -7.79
C VAL A 120 -2.51 5.62 -7.36
N ALA A 121 -2.20 5.67 -6.05
CA ALA A 121 -1.29 4.74 -5.39
C ALA A 121 -1.82 4.48 -3.97
N ARG A 122 -2.25 3.23 -3.69
CA ARG A 122 -2.76 2.84 -2.38
C ARG A 122 -1.73 2.05 -1.60
N LEU A 123 -1.13 2.68 -0.57
CA LEU A 123 -0.12 2.06 0.31
C LEU A 123 1.12 1.55 -0.45
N SER A 124 1.46 2.20 -1.56
CA SER A 124 2.62 1.86 -2.39
C SER A 124 3.63 3.01 -2.51
N ALA A 125 3.19 4.27 -2.45
CA ALA A 125 4.06 5.44 -2.63
C ALA A 125 5.22 5.51 -1.62
N MET A 126 5.05 5.01 -0.40
CA MET A 126 6.09 4.94 0.61
C MET A 126 7.24 3.98 0.26
N PHE A 127 7.03 3.10 -0.72
CA PHE A 127 8.03 2.16 -1.22
C PHE A 127 8.68 2.59 -2.52
N PHE A 128 8.32 3.74 -3.08
CA PHE A 128 8.99 4.28 -4.27
C PHE A 128 10.46 4.51 -3.98
N VAL A 129 11.33 3.99 -4.85
CA VAL A 129 12.79 4.12 -4.70
C VAL A 129 13.19 5.59 -4.74
N ASN A 130 12.72 6.30 -5.77
CA ASN A 130 12.88 7.75 -5.91
C ASN A 130 11.51 8.44 -6.00
N PRO A 131 10.92 8.85 -4.86
CA PRO A 131 9.60 9.47 -4.85
C PRO A 131 9.49 10.71 -5.72
N ALA A 132 10.53 11.55 -5.75
CA ALA A 132 10.51 12.76 -6.57
C ALA A 132 10.52 12.44 -8.08
N ALA A 133 11.26 11.41 -8.51
CA ALA A 133 11.23 10.94 -9.90
C ALA A 133 9.88 10.31 -10.22
N ALA A 134 9.35 9.46 -9.35
CA ALA A 134 8.04 8.85 -9.53
C ALA A 134 6.92 9.88 -9.66
N VAL A 135 6.91 10.92 -8.82
CA VAL A 135 5.91 12.00 -8.92
C VAL A 135 6.04 12.79 -10.22
N ARG A 136 7.28 13.04 -10.71
CA ARG A 136 7.47 13.67 -12.04
C ARG A 136 6.89 12.81 -13.17
N GLU A 137 7.13 11.50 -13.15
CA GLU A 137 6.55 10.55 -14.11
C GLU A 137 5.01 10.53 -14.03
N VAL A 138 4.45 10.50 -12.83
CA VAL A 138 3.01 10.62 -12.60
C VAL A 138 2.46 11.91 -13.24
N LEU A 139 3.09 13.05 -12.97
CA LEU A 139 2.66 14.33 -13.56
C LEU A 139 2.89 14.37 -15.07
N ARG A 140 3.86 13.64 -15.62
CA ARG A 140 4.05 13.54 -17.07
C ARG A 140 2.91 12.79 -17.73
N VAL A 141 2.54 11.62 -17.21
CA VAL A 141 1.55 10.71 -17.83
C VAL A 141 0.10 11.13 -17.60
N ILE A 142 -0.18 11.96 -16.60
CA ILE A 142 -1.54 12.44 -16.33
C ILE A 142 -1.93 13.58 -17.27
N LEU A 143 -3.20 13.66 -17.64
CA LEU A 143 -3.76 14.74 -18.44
C LEU A 143 -3.64 16.09 -17.72
N LYS A 144 -3.65 17.20 -18.46
CA LYS A 144 -3.82 18.53 -17.87
C LYS A 144 -5.12 18.56 -17.08
N ASP A 145 -5.10 19.18 -15.90
CA ASP A 145 -6.19 19.17 -14.91
C ASP A 145 -6.54 17.77 -14.35
N GLY A 146 -5.83 16.73 -14.76
CA GLY A 146 -5.98 15.38 -14.22
C GLY A 146 -5.61 15.32 -12.73
N CYS A 147 -6.15 14.34 -12.02
CA CYS A 147 -5.99 14.18 -10.58
C CYS A 147 -4.96 13.10 -10.23
N VAL A 148 -4.09 13.38 -9.29
CA VAL A 148 -3.26 12.38 -8.60
C VAL A 148 -3.75 12.23 -7.17
N ALA A 149 -3.83 11.01 -6.65
CA ALA A 149 -4.15 10.75 -5.25
C ALA A 149 -3.37 9.54 -4.71
N PHE A 150 -2.66 9.74 -3.62
CA PHE A 150 -1.87 8.72 -2.94
C PHE A 150 -2.38 8.53 -1.52
N ALA A 151 -2.50 7.27 -1.08
CA ALA A 151 -2.78 6.92 0.30
C ALA A 151 -1.55 6.26 0.94
N VAL A 152 -1.14 6.78 2.09
CA VAL A 152 -0.01 6.28 2.89
C VAL A 152 -0.43 6.15 4.34
N TRP A 153 0.31 5.37 5.14
CA TRP A 153 0.04 5.30 6.57
C TRP A 153 0.40 6.61 7.26
N GLY A 154 -0.41 7.00 8.24
CA GLY A 154 -0.08 8.02 9.24
C GLY A 154 0.93 7.51 10.27
N PRO A 155 1.15 8.24 11.38
CA PRO A 155 2.13 7.88 12.40
C PRO A 155 1.99 6.44 12.91
N LYS A 156 3.12 5.80 13.19
CA LYS A 156 3.17 4.41 13.69
C LYS A 156 2.38 4.24 14.99
N GLU A 157 2.38 5.25 15.83
CA GLU A 157 1.73 5.31 17.13
C GLU A 157 0.20 5.21 17.03
N THR A 158 -0.37 5.73 15.95
CA THR A 158 -1.81 5.68 15.65
C THR A 158 -2.19 4.42 14.86
N ASN A 159 -1.21 3.56 14.55
CA ASN A 159 -1.37 2.35 13.75
C ASN A 159 -0.97 1.06 14.51
N PRO A 160 -1.64 0.72 15.62
CA PRO A 160 -1.28 -0.42 16.47
C PRO A 160 -1.45 -1.78 15.78
N PHE A 161 -2.13 -1.87 14.64
CA PHE A 161 -2.14 -3.06 13.79
C PHE A 161 -0.72 -3.51 13.38
N PHE A 162 0.21 -2.55 13.26
CA PHE A 162 1.62 -2.82 12.97
C PHE A 162 2.45 -2.88 14.23
N SER A 163 2.38 -1.86 15.08
CA SER A 163 3.27 -1.68 16.24
C SER A 163 3.07 -2.74 17.31
N SER A 164 1.86 -3.26 17.51
CA SER A 164 1.59 -4.32 18.49
C SER A 164 2.36 -5.64 18.27
N ILE A 165 2.86 -5.88 17.05
CA ILE A 165 3.75 -7.01 16.77
C ILE A 165 5.19 -6.56 16.70
N THR A 166 5.50 -5.54 15.89
CA THR A 166 6.86 -5.14 15.61
C THR A 166 7.59 -4.67 16.86
N ASP A 167 6.95 -3.83 17.68
CA ASP A 167 7.57 -3.26 18.87
C ASP A 167 7.81 -4.32 19.96
N VAL A 168 6.94 -5.31 20.03
CA VAL A 168 7.14 -6.43 20.96
C VAL A 168 8.31 -7.32 20.50
N ILE A 169 8.38 -7.66 19.20
CA ILE A 169 9.47 -8.48 18.67
C ILE A 169 10.80 -7.77 18.84
N ASP A 170 10.85 -6.46 18.62
CA ASP A 170 12.06 -5.62 18.74
C ASP A 170 12.64 -5.63 20.15
N GLN A 171 11.83 -5.84 21.20
CA GLN A 171 12.32 -6.01 22.58
C GLN A 171 13.14 -7.31 22.78
N PHE A 172 13.00 -8.26 21.88
CA PHE A 172 13.73 -9.54 21.93
C PHE A 172 14.92 -9.62 20.97
N LEU A 173 15.15 -8.55 20.19
CA LEU A 173 16.19 -8.46 19.16
C LEU A 173 17.02 -7.20 19.34
N GLU A 174 18.32 -7.29 19.01
CA GLU A 174 19.12 -6.10 18.75
C GLU A 174 18.72 -5.56 17.37
N VAL A 175 18.05 -4.42 17.35
CA VAL A 175 17.56 -3.79 16.11
C VAL A 175 18.60 -2.80 15.61
N PRO A 176 19.08 -2.93 14.35
CA PRO A 176 19.91 -1.89 13.74
C PRO A 176 19.13 -0.57 13.64
N VAL A 177 19.82 0.55 13.75
CA VAL A 177 19.25 1.87 13.46
C VAL A 177 18.82 1.86 11.98
N GLN A 178 17.55 2.11 11.72
CA GLN A 178 17.03 2.23 10.35
C GLN A 178 17.39 3.61 9.79
N ASP A 179 17.75 3.66 8.52
CA ASP A 179 17.83 4.90 7.76
C ASP A 179 16.42 5.49 7.60
N SER A 180 16.21 6.72 8.04
CA SER A 180 14.91 7.39 8.00
C SER A 180 14.36 7.58 6.59
N ASP A 181 15.23 7.56 5.57
CA ASP A 181 14.87 7.76 4.17
C ASP A 181 14.66 6.45 3.40
N ALA A 182 14.93 5.31 4.05
CA ALA A 182 14.72 4.01 3.43
C ALA A 182 13.23 3.75 3.17
N PRO A 183 12.88 3.02 2.09
CA PRO A 183 11.50 2.58 1.84
C PRO A 183 10.95 1.79 3.02
N ASP A 184 9.96 2.36 3.70
CA ASP A 184 9.32 1.78 4.89
C ASP A 184 7.83 2.14 4.89
N ALA A 185 7.01 1.35 5.57
CA ALA A 185 5.56 1.59 5.64
C ALA A 185 5.18 2.96 6.20
N PHE A 186 6.03 3.56 7.03
CA PHE A 186 5.80 4.84 7.70
C PHE A 186 6.66 5.98 7.17
N ARG A 187 7.33 5.79 6.01
CA ARG A 187 8.23 6.78 5.40
C ARG A 187 7.59 8.16 5.23
N PHE A 188 6.32 8.22 4.93
CA PHE A 188 5.55 9.47 4.74
C PHE A 188 4.49 9.67 5.82
N ALA A 189 4.73 9.15 7.01
CA ALA A 189 3.79 9.26 8.13
C ALA A 189 3.71 10.68 8.73
N VAL A 190 4.73 11.50 8.52
CA VAL A 190 4.69 12.91 8.96
C VAL A 190 3.87 13.73 7.97
N PRO A 191 2.80 14.39 8.45
CA PRO A 191 1.98 15.24 7.58
C PRO A 191 2.81 16.29 6.82
N GLY A 192 2.45 16.53 5.56
CA GLY A 192 3.11 17.48 4.67
C GLY A 192 4.30 16.92 3.88
N GLN A 193 4.92 15.82 4.28
CA GLN A 193 6.09 15.26 3.56
C GLN A 193 5.75 14.87 2.12
N LEU A 194 4.73 14.05 1.93
CA LEU A 194 4.33 13.61 0.58
C LEU A 194 3.67 14.74 -0.21
N ALA A 195 2.91 15.59 0.48
CA ALA A 195 2.33 16.80 -0.13
C ALA A 195 3.41 17.75 -0.65
N GLY A 196 4.51 17.93 0.09
CA GLY A 196 5.67 18.72 -0.33
C GLY A 196 6.29 18.19 -1.62
N ILE A 197 6.49 16.88 -1.73
CA ILE A 197 7.04 16.24 -2.94
C ILE A 197 6.12 16.48 -4.16
N LEU A 198 4.79 16.40 -3.99
CA LEU A 198 3.85 16.70 -5.07
C LEU A 198 3.93 18.19 -5.49
N GLN A 199 4.02 19.11 -4.52
CA GLN A 199 4.13 20.54 -4.76
C GLN A 199 5.42 20.92 -5.47
N GLU A 200 6.55 20.37 -5.01
CA GLU A 200 7.88 20.57 -5.61
C GLU A 200 7.97 20.04 -7.05
N ALA A 201 7.27 18.94 -7.34
CA ALA A 201 7.15 18.40 -8.70
C ALA A 201 6.22 19.23 -9.60
N GLY A 202 5.52 20.23 -9.07
CA GLY A 202 4.67 21.15 -9.82
C GLY A 202 3.17 20.88 -9.75
N ALA A 203 2.70 19.93 -8.95
CA ALA A 203 1.27 19.73 -8.72
C ALA A 203 0.64 20.98 -8.09
N LYS A 204 -0.61 21.26 -8.45
CA LYS A 204 -1.41 22.35 -7.91
C LYS A 204 -2.59 21.83 -7.10
N ASN A 205 -3.16 22.71 -6.26
CA ASN A 205 -4.30 22.35 -5.41
C ASN A 205 -4.03 21.08 -4.59
N VAL A 206 -2.80 20.97 -4.06
CA VAL A 206 -2.41 19.83 -3.24
C VAL A 206 -3.14 19.92 -1.91
N ILE A 207 -3.88 18.87 -1.60
CA ILE A 207 -4.66 18.71 -0.36
C ILE A 207 -4.19 17.42 0.30
N GLU A 208 -3.95 17.48 1.60
CA GLU A 208 -3.71 16.32 2.45
C GLU A 208 -4.85 16.19 3.43
N SER A 209 -5.49 15.03 3.48
CA SER A 209 -6.56 14.70 4.39
C SER A 209 -6.19 13.48 5.25
N GLN A 210 -6.53 13.56 6.52
CA GLN A 210 -6.35 12.47 7.47
C GLN A 210 -7.60 11.59 7.48
N LEU A 211 -7.41 10.29 7.32
CA LEU A 211 -8.45 9.27 7.44
C LEU A 211 -8.23 8.45 8.70
N ASN A 212 -9.15 8.54 9.66
CA ASN A 212 -9.21 7.66 10.82
C ASN A 212 -10.26 6.57 10.56
N PHE A 213 -9.89 5.29 10.70
CA PHE A 213 -10.80 4.17 10.48
C PHE A 213 -10.44 2.98 11.38
N GLN A 214 -11.25 1.93 11.33
CA GLN A 214 -10.96 0.68 12.01
C GLN A 214 -10.53 -0.37 10.97
N ILE A 215 -9.43 -1.07 11.25
CA ILE A 215 -9.05 -2.30 10.56
C ILE A 215 -9.77 -3.44 11.27
N GLU A 216 -10.89 -3.88 10.70
CA GLU A 216 -11.75 -4.89 11.31
C GLU A 216 -11.77 -6.18 10.50
N ALA A 217 -11.83 -7.31 11.22
CA ALA A 217 -12.03 -8.62 10.62
C ALA A 217 -12.55 -9.63 11.65
N ALA A 218 -13.40 -10.54 11.20
CA ALA A 218 -13.90 -11.65 12.04
C ALA A 218 -12.86 -12.76 12.17
N ILE A 219 -11.68 -12.43 12.72
CA ILE A 219 -10.56 -13.35 12.90
C ILE A 219 -10.08 -13.37 14.35
N SER A 220 -9.56 -14.53 14.77
CA SER A 220 -8.94 -14.70 16.08
C SER A 220 -7.53 -14.10 16.13
N PHE A 221 -6.96 -13.96 17.34
CA PHE A 221 -5.55 -13.58 17.51
C PHE A 221 -4.60 -14.54 16.77
N GLU A 222 -4.88 -15.83 16.77
CA GLU A 222 -4.07 -16.83 16.08
C GLU A 222 -4.03 -16.59 14.57
N GLN A 223 -5.17 -16.30 13.98
CA GLN A 223 -5.27 -15.96 12.56
C GLN A 223 -4.59 -14.61 12.25
N PHE A 224 -4.77 -13.59 13.12
CA PHE A 224 -4.07 -12.32 13.00
C PHE A 224 -2.54 -12.50 13.03
N TRP A 225 -2.03 -13.27 14.00
CA TRP A 225 -0.62 -13.59 14.09
C TRP A 225 -0.11 -14.23 12.79
N GLN A 226 -0.82 -15.26 12.31
CA GLN A 226 -0.47 -15.95 11.07
C GLN A 226 -0.47 -15.01 9.86
N VAL A 227 -1.55 -14.25 9.66
CA VAL A 227 -1.68 -13.27 8.57
C VAL A 227 -0.50 -12.30 8.58
N ARG A 228 -0.23 -11.69 9.74
CA ARG A 228 0.82 -10.69 9.87
C ARG A 228 2.21 -11.26 9.61
N THR A 229 2.52 -12.41 10.18
CA THR A 229 3.84 -13.04 10.04
C THR A 229 4.07 -13.65 8.64
N GLU A 230 3.04 -14.10 7.96
CA GLU A 230 3.17 -14.59 6.58
C GLU A 230 3.26 -13.45 5.56
N MET A 231 2.49 -12.37 5.72
CA MET A 231 2.46 -11.27 4.74
C MET A 231 3.67 -10.34 4.81
N SER A 232 4.23 -10.09 5.99
CA SER A 232 5.30 -9.13 6.19
C SER A 232 6.68 -9.76 6.04
N GLY A 233 7.44 -9.35 5.01
CA GLY A 233 8.85 -9.76 4.84
C GLY A 233 9.70 -9.38 6.04
N ILE A 234 9.53 -8.16 6.55
CA ILE A 234 10.25 -7.66 7.74
C ILE A 234 9.96 -8.53 8.97
N LEU A 235 8.70 -8.92 9.20
CA LEU A 235 8.37 -9.80 10.32
C LEU A 235 8.95 -11.20 10.13
N ARG A 236 8.95 -11.75 8.91
CA ARG A 236 9.59 -13.05 8.64
C ARG A 236 11.09 -12.99 8.93
N GLU A 237 11.78 -11.94 8.52
CA GLU A 237 13.21 -11.74 8.81
C GLU A 237 13.48 -11.59 10.30
N LYS A 238 12.68 -10.79 11.02
CA LYS A 238 12.79 -10.65 12.47
C LYS A 238 12.55 -11.98 13.19
N MET A 239 11.51 -12.71 12.77
CA MET A 239 11.19 -14.04 13.34
C MET A 239 12.30 -15.06 13.10
N ALA A 240 12.95 -15.05 11.94
CA ALA A 240 14.07 -15.94 11.62
C ALA A 240 15.31 -15.69 12.50
N ARG A 241 15.44 -14.49 13.08
CA ARG A 241 16.54 -14.13 14.01
C ARG A 241 16.26 -14.55 15.46
N LEU A 242 15.02 -14.91 15.78
CA LEU A 242 14.65 -15.38 17.12
C LEU A 242 15.05 -16.85 17.31
N ALA A 243 15.60 -17.17 18.47
CA ALA A 243 15.81 -18.58 18.84
C ALA A 243 14.43 -19.29 18.89
N PRO A 244 14.28 -20.48 18.29
CA PRO A 244 12.98 -21.18 18.24
C PRO A 244 12.33 -21.35 19.61
N ALA A 245 13.09 -21.58 20.68
CA ALA A 245 12.60 -21.69 22.04
C ALA A 245 11.96 -20.40 22.58
N ARG A 246 12.24 -19.22 21.99
CA ARG A 246 11.65 -17.94 22.39
C ARG A 246 10.32 -17.63 21.71
N LEU A 247 10.00 -18.29 20.60
CA LEU A 247 8.79 -18.01 19.82
C LEU A 247 7.49 -18.06 20.64
N PRO A 248 7.25 -19.05 21.53
CA PRO A 248 6.05 -19.07 22.36
C PRO A 248 5.95 -17.86 23.30
N THR A 249 7.08 -17.44 23.88
CA THR A 249 7.15 -16.28 24.77
C THR A 249 6.87 -14.99 24.02
N VAL A 250 7.46 -14.79 22.85
CA VAL A 250 7.20 -13.62 21.98
C VAL A 250 5.74 -13.58 21.56
N LYS A 251 5.19 -14.70 21.10
CA LYS A 251 3.77 -14.78 20.70
C LYS A 251 2.83 -14.43 21.85
N LYS A 252 3.10 -14.93 23.06
CA LYS A 252 2.34 -14.58 24.26
C LYS A 252 2.44 -13.10 24.60
N ALA A 253 3.62 -12.50 24.48
CA ALA A 253 3.81 -11.06 24.70
C ALA A 253 3.02 -10.22 23.69
N VAL A 254 3.02 -10.59 22.39
CA VAL A 254 2.20 -9.95 21.35
C VAL A 254 0.72 -10.13 21.64
N ALA A 255 0.27 -11.32 22.05
CA ALA A 255 -1.13 -11.56 22.41
C ALA A 255 -1.59 -10.63 23.55
N ASN A 256 -0.73 -10.43 24.56
CA ASN A 256 -1.03 -9.52 25.67
C ASN A 256 -1.10 -8.05 25.18
N ALA A 257 -0.17 -7.61 24.35
CA ALA A 257 -0.14 -6.25 23.80
C ALA A 257 -1.35 -5.96 22.90
N ALA A 258 -1.78 -6.96 22.12
CA ALA A 258 -2.91 -6.85 21.20
C ALA A 258 -4.28 -7.16 21.85
N ARG A 259 -4.33 -7.65 23.08
CA ARG A 259 -5.53 -8.18 23.74
C ARG A 259 -6.77 -7.28 23.64
N ARG A 260 -6.57 -5.96 23.82
CA ARG A 260 -7.66 -4.98 23.79
C ARG A 260 -8.37 -4.88 22.43
N TYR A 261 -7.68 -5.26 21.36
CA TYR A 261 -8.20 -5.21 19.99
C TYR A 261 -8.97 -6.45 19.55
N PHE A 262 -9.14 -7.42 20.47
CA PHE A 262 -9.91 -8.66 20.30
C PHE A 262 -10.99 -8.85 21.36
N ALA A 263 -11.36 -7.78 22.09
CA ALA A 263 -12.26 -7.87 23.23
C ALA A 263 -13.69 -8.30 22.88
N SER A 264 -14.14 -8.01 21.66
CA SER A 264 -15.49 -8.34 21.16
C SER A 264 -15.58 -9.68 20.42
N GLY A 265 -14.49 -10.46 20.38
CA GLY A 265 -14.39 -11.66 19.55
C GLY A 265 -14.11 -11.38 18.06
N THR A 266 -14.07 -10.11 17.68
CA THR A 266 -13.69 -9.62 16.35
C THR A 266 -12.43 -8.78 16.50
N MET A 267 -11.49 -8.91 15.58
CA MET A 267 -10.32 -8.03 15.50
C MET A 267 -10.77 -6.62 15.11
N SER A 268 -10.38 -5.61 15.89
CA SER A 268 -10.64 -4.19 15.58
C SER A 268 -9.47 -3.33 16.07
N PHE A 269 -8.67 -2.82 15.14
CA PHE A 269 -7.54 -1.93 15.40
C PHE A 269 -7.83 -0.53 14.85
N PRO A 270 -7.65 0.54 15.64
CA PRO A 270 -7.66 1.89 15.09
C PRO A 270 -6.51 2.04 14.09
N ALA A 271 -6.76 2.79 13.04
CA ALA A 271 -5.78 3.08 12.02
C ALA A 271 -5.92 4.51 11.52
N GLU A 272 -4.79 5.09 11.14
CA GLU A 272 -4.69 6.41 10.53
C GLU A 272 -3.93 6.30 9.21
N ALA A 273 -4.51 6.90 8.18
CA ALA A 273 -3.87 7.07 6.88
C ALA A 273 -3.93 8.53 6.46
N LEU A 274 -2.94 8.95 5.68
CA LEU A 274 -2.92 10.25 5.00
C LEU A 274 -3.27 10.02 3.52
N ILE A 275 -4.20 10.79 2.99
CA ILE A 275 -4.54 10.80 1.57
C ILE A 275 -4.12 12.15 1.02
N VAL A 276 -3.15 12.12 0.12
CA VAL A 276 -2.61 13.31 -0.53
C VAL A 276 -3.08 13.34 -1.96
N SER A 277 -3.81 14.37 -2.33
CA SER A 277 -4.29 14.58 -3.70
C SER A 277 -3.79 15.89 -4.28
N GLY A 278 -3.71 15.96 -5.61
CA GLY A 278 -3.29 17.16 -6.31
C GLY A 278 -3.68 17.09 -7.78
N ARG A 279 -3.42 18.17 -8.54
CA ARG A 279 -3.73 18.24 -9.96
C ARG A 279 -2.51 18.65 -10.77
N LYS A 280 -2.38 18.10 -11.98
CA LYS A 280 -1.46 18.64 -12.98
C LYS A 280 -1.96 20.00 -13.44
N PRO A 281 -1.10 21.04 -13.55
CA PRO A 281 -1.50 22.33 -14.10
C PRO A 281 -2.09 22.23 -15.51
N ALA A 282 -3.05 23.12 -15.81
CA ALA A 282 -3.64 23.23 -17.15
C ALA A 282 -2.68 23.82 -18.19
N LYS A 283 -1.66 24.59 -17.72
CA LYS A 283 -0.65 25.28 -18.55
C LYS A 283 0.75 24.84 -18.19
#